data_0356e77d75c03e35d7a2066831b63f26
#
_entry.id   0356e77d75c03e35d7a2066831b63f26
#
_cell.length_a   1.000
_cell.length_b   1.000
_cell.length_c   1.000
_cell.angle_alpha   90.00
_cell.angle_beta   90.00
_cell.angle_gamma   90.00
#
_symmetry.space_group_name_H-M   'P 1'
#
loop_
_entity.id
_entity.type
_entity.pdbx_description
1 polymer ?
#
loop_
_entity_poly.entity_id
_entity_poly.type
_entity_poly.pdbx_seq_one_letter_code
_entity_poly.pdbx_strand_id
1 'polypeptide(L)'
;ELKPQDVVIPMNCTEKLVNTTKYVDDLLVTLYDMERFYNCETYQDLVGHLIMGIAPHTSGAILSRIIGFADIKGHYGHPYFHAAKRRNCDGDIDAILLLLDGLINFSRSFLSAFRGGLMDAPLILTTTIIPTEIDKEALNVDTMWKYPVSFYEGTMTRPIAKEATKSLGVETVETRLEQGLNAFEGFGYTHTTTDACQSPKNNPYNTLESMKEKTLMQFELGTVIRAVDNKIQAGKLINRHLIRDMRGNLRAYGQQKTRCTKCGASYRRVPIAGKCITVIKKDAENPLTGEIEDQICNHKLILTVHQGSVKKYDGLIEYIIEQYGCDDYTDNLYRLVSSWVADTFSSDEENTQMKFSDFEA
;
A
#
# COMPACT_ATOMS: atom_id res chain seq x y z
N GLU A 1 -22.24 1.99 19.40
CA GLU A 1 -21.29 2.97 18.83
C GLU A 1 -19.88 2.39 18.86
N LEU A 2 -19.16 2.43 17.73
CA LEU A 2 -17.76 1.99 17.65
C LEU A 2 -16.86 2.97 18.42
N LYS A 3 -16.07 2.46 19.34
CA LYS A 3 -15.01 3.24 19.98
C LYS A 3 -13.76 3.27 19.09
N PRO A 4 -12.84 4.21 19.30
CA PRO A 4 -11.69 4.43 18.39
C PRO A 4 -10.81 3.21 18.11
N GLN A 5 -10.79 2.24 18.99
CA GLN A 5 -9.97 1.03 18.87
C GLN A 5 -10.79 -0.26 18.80
N ASP A 6 -12.10 -0.15 18.61
CA ASP A 6 -12.99 -1.29 18.36
C ASP A 6 -13.03 -1.63 16.87
N VAL A 7 -12.97 -2.91 16.53
CA VAL A 7 -13.04 -3.37 15.15
C VAL A 7 -14.01 -4.54 14.99
N VAL A 8 -14.73 -4.54 13.87
CA VAL A 8 -15.54 -5.66 13.39
C VAL A 8 -14.80 -6.29 12.22
N ILE A 9 -14.51 -7.57 12.33
CA ILE A 9 -13.65 -8.32 11.40
C ILE A 9 -14.49 -9.13 10.42
N PRO A 10 -14.04 -9.28 9.16
CA PRO A 10 -14.74 -10.11 8.19
C PRO A 10 -14.68 -11.60 8.54
N MET A 11 -15.77 -12.32 8.27
CA MET A 11 -15.89 -13.75 8.54
C MET A 11 -14.82 -14.61 7.86
N ASN A 12 -14.27 -14.18 6.72
CA ASN A 12 -13.23 -14.92 6.00
C ASN A 12 -11.85 -14.96 6.73
N CYS A 13 -11.68 -14.19 7.79
CA CYS A 13 -10.48 -14.19 8.62
C CYS A 13 -10.58 -15.17 9.82
N THR A 14 -11.77 -15.63 10.16
CA THR A 14 -12.06 -16.32 11.42
C THR A 14 -11.29 -17.62 11.57
N GLU A 15 -11.28 -18.48 10.55
CA GLU A 15 -10.56 -19.76 10.59
C GLU A 15 -9.07 -19.57 10.85
N LYS A 16 -8.45 -18.59 10.17
CA LYS A 16 -7.02 -18.30 10.35
C LYS A 16 -6.72 -17.79 11.74
N LEU A 17 -7.55 -16.88 12.27
CA LEU A 17 -7.36 -16.35 13.62
C LEU A 17 -7.53 -17.44 14.69
N VAL A 18 -8.54 -18.30 14.58
CA VAL A 18 -8.71 -19.45 15.52
C VAL A 18 -7.54 -20.42 15.43
N ASN A 19 -7.04 -20.71 14.25
CA ASN A 19 -5.85 -21.57 14.11
C ASN A 19 -4.60 -20.91 14.71
N THR A 20 -4.47 -19.59 14.59
CA THR A 20 -3.37 -18.84 15.22
C THR A 20 -3.48 -18.87 16.74
N THR A 21 -4.69 -18.76 17.33
CA THR A 21 -4.84 -18.89 18.81
C THR A 21 -4.39 -20.25 19.30
N LYS A 22 -4.76 -21.33 18.61
CA LYS A 22 -4.32 -22.70 18.95
C LYS A 22 -2.81 -22.84 18.89
N TYR A 23 -2.20 -22.31 17.83
CA TYR A 23 -0.76 -22.29 17.68
C TYR A 23 -0.06 -21.53 18.82
N VAL A 24 -0.56 -20.34 19.17
CA VAL A 24 -0.01 -19.54 20.27
C VAL A 24 -0.16 -20.26 21.61
N ASP A 25 -1.31 -20.85 21.88
CA ASP A 25 -1.54 -21.62 23.10
C ASP A 25 -0.62 -22.83 23.20
N ASP A 26 -0.41 -23.57 22.11
CA ASP A 26 0.54 -24.68 22.08
C ASP A 26 2.00 -24.20 22.29
N LEU A 27 2.35 -23.03 21.73
CA LEU A 27 3.66 -22.41 21.95
C LEU A 27 3.88 -22.03 23.42
N LEU A 28 2.85 -21.45 24.06
CA LEU A 28 2.91 -21.11 25.50
C LEU A 28 3.15 -22.34 26.34
N VAL A 29 2.43 -23.42 26.08
CA VAL A 29 2.57 -24.67 26.84
C VAL A 29 3.92 -25.36 26.57
N THR A 30 4.32 -25.51 25.31
CA THR A 30 5.47 -26.35 24.94
C THR A 30 6.81 -25.66 25.06
N LEU A 31 6.87 -24.34 24.83
CA LEU A 31 8.12 -23.60 24.83
C LEU A 31 8.30 -22.73 26.07
N TYR A 32 7.21 -22.12 26.55
CA TYR A 32 7.28 -21.17 27.66
C TYR A 32 6.87 -21.73 29.00
N ASP A 33 6.40 -23.01 29.06
CA ASP A 33 5.90 -23.68 30.27
C ASP A 33 4.82 -22.86 31.00
N MET A 34 3.91 -22.25 30.19
CA MET A 34 2.81 -21.40 30.64
C MET A 34 1.46 -22.06 30.33
N GLU A 35 0.42 -21.62 31.02
CA GLU A 35 -0.95 -22.05 30.71
C GLU A 35 -1.41 -21.48 29.38
N ARG A 36 -2.38 -22.16 28.74
CA ARG A 36 -3.05 -21.66 27.54
C ARG A 36 -3.74 -20.32 27.85
N PHE A 37 -3.60 -19.37 26.97
CA PHE A 37 -4.16 -18.02 27.14
C PHE A 37 -5.51 -17.83 26.43
N TYR A 38 -5.58 -18.21 25.15
CA TYR A 38 -6.76 -17.96 24.34
C TYR A 38 -7.88 -18.97 24.58
N ASN A 39 -7.58 -20.24 24.61
CA ASN A 39 -8.53 -21.36 24.74
C ASN A 39 -9.70 -21.26 23.75
N CYS A 40 -9.47 -20.76 22.55
CA CYS A 40 -10.49 -20.55 21.53
C CYS A 40 -10.77 -21.83 20.74
N GLU A 41 -12.03 -22.24 20.71
CA GLU A 41 -12.52 -23.32 19.85
C GLU A 41 -13.22 -22.77 18.61
N THR A 42 -13.95 -21.68 18.78
CA THR A 42 -14.77 -21.04 17.76
C THR A 42 -14.38 -19.58 17.56
N TYR A 43 -14.84 -18.96 16.49
CA TYR A 43 -14.57 -17.56 16.24
C TYR A 43 -15.28 -16.61 17.22
N GLN A 44 -16.37 -17.05 17.86
CA GLN A 44 -17.06 -16.28 18.87
C GLN A 44 -16.16 -16.03 20.09
N ASP A 45 -15.30 -16.97 20.42
CA ASP A 45 -14.37 -16.87 21.54
C ASP A 45 -13.30 -15.79 21.32
N LEU A 46 -13.13 -15.34 20.07
CA LEU A 46 -12.23 -14.24 19.74
C LEU A 46 -12.78 -12.85 20.10
N VAL A 47 -14.08 -12.74 20.37
CA VAL A 47 -14.70 -11.44 20.72
C VAL A 47 -14.16 -10.97 22.07
N GLY A 48 -13.65 -9.75 22.11
CA GLY A 48 -13.01 -9.16 23.29
C GLY A 48 -11.48 -9.27 23.29
N HIS A 49 -10.89 -10.15 22.48
CA HIS A 49 -9.45 -10.26 22.37
C HIS A 49 -8.81 -9.08 21.64
N LEU A 50 -7.58 -8.77 22.05
CA LEU A 50 -6.78 -7.68 21.49
C LEU A 50 -6.04 -8.15 20.24
N ILE A 51 -6.00 -7.25 19.28
CA ILE A 51 -5.29 -7.43 18.02
C ILE A 51 -4.41 -6.22 17.70
N MET A 52 -3.49 -6.41 16.80
CA MET A 52 -2.70 -5.37 16.16
C MET A 52 -3.17 -5.18 14.72
N GLY A 53 -3.67 -3.98 14.38
CA GLY A 53 -3.93 -3.59 13.01
C GLY A 53 -2.68 -2.93 12.42
N ILE A 54 -2.22 -3.39 11.27
CA ILE A 54 -1.02 -2.89 10.61
C ILE A 54 -1.30 -2.62 9.13
N ALA A 55 -0.82 -1.48 8.64
CA ALA A 55 -0.86 -1.21 7.21
C ALA A 55 0.26 -1.98 6.50
N PRO A 56 0.03 -2.53 5.28
CA PRO A 56 1.06 -3.18 4.51
C PRO A 56 2.31 -2.30 4.32
N HIS A 57 3.48 -2.93 4.31
CA HIS A 57 4.78 -2.26 4.14
C HIS A 57 5.15 -1.26 5.23
N THR A 58 4.59 -1.41 6.41
CA THR A 58 4.92 -0.61 7.59
C THR A 58 5.39 -1.47 8.75
N SER A 59 5.91 -0.83 9.79
CA SER A 59 6.34 -1.50 11.03
C SER A 59 5.56 -1.00 12.25
N GLY A 60 4.60 -0.12 12.07
CA GLY A 60 3.78 0.46 13.12
C GLY A 60 2.41 -0.23 13.18
N ALA A 61 2.08 -0.79 14.31
CA ALA A 61 0.79 -1.42 14.58
C ALA A 61 -0.06 -0.57 15.53
N ILE A 62 -1.37 -0.65 15.38
CA ILE A 62 -2.35 -0.01 16.27
C ILE A 62 -3.06 -1.08 17.06
N LEU A 63 -3.04 -0.95 18.37
CA LEU A 63 -3.76 -1.83 19.28
C LEU A 63 -5.27 -1.65 19.10
N SER A 64 -5.99 -2.75 18.95
CA SER A 64 -7.45 -2.75 18.80
C SER A 64 -8.07 -3.98 19.43
N ARG A 65 -9.40 -3.94 19.58
CA ARG A 65 -10.19 -5.02 20.17
C ARG A 65 -11.21 -5.54 19.16
N ILE A 66 -11.32 -6.84 19.03
CA ILE A 66 -12.41 -7.47 18.28
C ILE A 66 -13.70 -7.33 19.07
N ILE A 67 -14.72 -6.67 18.49
CA ILE A 67 -16.05 -6.55 19.09
C ILE A 67 -17.09 -7.40 18.37
N GLY A 68 -16.76 -7.98 17.21
CA GLY A 68 -17.66 -8.83 16.45
C GLY A 68 -17.12 -9.19 15.08
N PHE A 69 -17.94 -9.95 14.37
CA PHE A 69 -17.66 -10.41 13.01
C PHE A 69 -18.84 -10.11 12.09
N ALA A 70 -18.55 -9.83 10.82
CA ALA A 70 -19.57 -9.57 9.81
C ALA A 70 -19.23 -10.30 8.50
N ASP A 71 -20.27 -10.72 7.77
CA ASP A 71 -20.12 -11.35 6.46
C ASP A 71 -19.87 -10.28 5.38
N ILE A 72 -18.69 -9.71 5.42
CA ILE A 72 -18.20 -8.66 4.51
C ILE A 72 -16.81 -9.02 4.00
N LYS A 73 -16.32 -8.30 3.00
CA LYS A 73 -14.95 -8.45 2.46
C LYS A 73 -13.96 -7.38 2.98
N GLY A 74 -14.36 -6.62 3.95
CA GLY A 74 -13.54 -5.62 4.62
C GLY A 74 -13.74 -5.71 6.13
N HIS A 75 -13.21 -4.77 6.87
CA HIS A 75 -13.48 -4.62 8.30
C HIS A 75 -14.05 -3.24 8.59
N TYR A 76 -14.84 -3.15 9.63
CA TYR A 76 -15.33 -1.87 10.15
C TYR A 76 -14.49 -1.44 11.34
N GLY A 77 -14.15 -0.18 11.37
CA GLY A 77 -13.47 0.47 12.48
C GLY A 77 -13.82 1.95 12.53
N HIS A 78 -13.49 2.59 13.64
CA HIS A 78 -13.62 4.02 13.77
C HIS A 78 -12.69 4.76 12.78
N PRO A 79 -13.08 5.93 12.23
CA PRO A 79 -12.20 6.70 11.34
C PRO A 79 -10.80 6.93 11.91
N TYR A 80 -10.67 7.18 13.19
CA TYR A 80 -9.37 7.34 13.84
C TYR A 80 -8.48 6.10 13.81
N PHE A 81 -9.05 4.90 13.86
CA PHE A 81 -8.30 3.66 13.70
C PHE A 81 -7.66 3.55 12.31
N HIS A 82 -8.45 3.84 11.27
CA HIS A 82 -7.96 3.84 9.89
C HIS A 82 -6.90 4.92 9.66
N ALA A 83 -7.13 6.12 10.16
CA ALA A 83 -6.21 7.23 10.05
C ALA A 83 -4.89 7.02 10.80
N ALA A 84 -4.94 6.43 11.99
CA ALA A 84 -3.74 6.09 12.76
C ALA A 84 -2.84 5.10 12.01
N LYS A 85 -3.42 4.22 11.19
CA LYS A 85 -2.69 3.33 10.28
C LYS A 85 -2.24 4.03 8.99
N ARG A 86 -2.63 5.26 8.74
CA ARG A 86 -2.41 6.00 7.49
C ARG A 86 -2.98 5.26 6.28
N ARG A 87 -4.19 4.71 6.44
CA ARG A 87 -4.89 3.96 5.39
C ARG A 87 -6.20 4.64 5.03
N ASN A 88 -6.50 4.66 3.76
CA ASN A 88 -7.78 5.12 3.23
C ASN A 88 -8.84 4.01 3.33
N CYS A 89 -10.11 4.39 3.24
CA CYS A 89 -11.23 3.45 3.24
C CYS A 89 -11.76 3.16 1.83
N ASP A 90 -10.89 3.25 0.82
CA ASP A 90 -11.22 3.15 -0.61
C ASP A 90 -10.82 1.81 -1.26
N GLY A 91 -10.57 0.80 -0.44
CA GLY A 91 -10.15 -0.54 -0.90
C GLY A 91 -8.74 -0.93 -0.51
N ASP A 92 -8.11 -0.16 0.35
CA ASP A 92 -6.81 -0.48 0.93
C ASP A 92 -6.86 -1.78 1.75
N ILE A 93 -5.77 -2.52 1.75
CA ILE A 93 -5.63 -3.80 2.47
C ILE A 93 -4.89 -3.55 3.78
N ASP A 94 -5.38 -4.14 4.86
CA ASP A 94 -4.73 -4.17 6.16
C ASP A 94 -4.38 -5.59 6.56
N ALA A 95 -3.34 -5.73 7.38
CA ALA A 95 -3.04 -6.95 8.10
C ALA A 95 -3.55 -6.86 9.54
N ILE A 96 -4.01 -7.97 10.06
CA ILE A 96 -4.48 -8.11 11.45
C ILE A 96 -3.73 -9.27 12.08
N LEU A 97 -3.13 -9.02 13.25
CA LEU A 97 -2.41 -10.02 14.05
C LEU A 97 -3.02 -10.08 15.45
N LEU A 98 -3.10 -11.25 16.04
CA LEU A 98 -3.38 -11.38 17.46
C LEU A 98 -2.29 -10.72 18.28
N LEU A 99 -2.66 -9.98 19.34
CA LEU A 99 -1.67 -9.24 20.13
C LEU A 99 -0.55 -10.14 20.67
N LEU A 100 -0.91 -11.25 21.25
CA LEU A 100 0.08 -12.14 21.87
C LEU A 100 0.98 -12.81 20.82
N ASP A 101 0.41 -13.19 19.66
CA ASP A 101 1.20 -13.70 18.53
C ASP A 101 2.24 -12.66 18.09
N GLY A 102 1.82 -11.41 17.91
CA GLY A 102 2.72 -10.32 17.56
C GLY A 102 3.80 -10.05 18.61
N LEU A 103 3.48 -10.18 19.90
CA LEU A 103 4.45 -9.93 20.98
C LEU A 103 5.51 -11.02 21.13
N ILE A 104 5.15 -12.29 20.93
CA ILE A 104 6.07 -13.41 21.17
C ILE A 104 6.78 -13.91 19.90
N ASN A 105 6.17 -13.74 18.72
CA ASN A 105 6.70 -14.30 17.47
C ASN A 105 7.42 -13.25 16.59
N PHE A 106 7.18 -11.96 16.79
CA PHE A 106 7.84 -10.91 16.02
C PHE A 106 8.97 -10.25 16.82
N SER A 107 10.20 -10.52 16.43
CA SER A 107 11.39 -9.89 16.98
C SER A 107 12.28 -9.37 15.86
N ARG A 108 12.81 -8.17 16.04
CA ARG A 108 13.80 -7.60 15.13
C ARG A 108 15.01 -8.50 14.90
N SER A 109 15.37 -9.29 15.90
CA SER A 109 16.53 -10.20 15.83
C SER A 109 16.31 -11.36 14.86
N PHE A 110 15.06 -11.74 14.59
CA PHE A 110 14.70 -12.83 13.67
C PHE A 110 14.28 -12.35 12.29
N LEU A 111 14.10 -11.04 12.11
CA LEU A 111 13.70 -10.49 10.83
C LEU A 111 14.89 -10.41 9.89
N SER A 112 14.62 -10.71 8.62
CA SER A 112 15.61 -10.61 7.56
C SER A 112 16.20 -9.19 7.46
N ALA A 113 17.51 -9.08 7.31
CA ALA A 113 18.19 -7.83 7.04
C ALA A 113 17.89 -7.27 5.62
N PHE A 114 17.22 -8.03 4.76
CA PHE A 114 16.86 -7.59 3.42
C PHE A 114 15.75 -6.54 3.46
N ARG A 115 15.78 -5.63 2.48
CA ARG A 115 14.70 -4.68 2.28
C ARG A 115 13.40 -5.44 2.04
N GLY A 116 12.40 -5.17 2.84
CA GLY A 116 11.13 -5.90 2.83
C GLY A 116 10.99 -6.92 3.96
N GLY A 117 12.09 -7.44 4.53
CA GLY A 117 12.01 -8.35 5.67
C GLY A 117 11.56 -7.71 6.98
N LEU A 118 11.55 -6.37 7.04
CA LEU A 118 10.99 -5.60 8.16
C LEU A 118 9.59 -5.05 7.86
N MET A 119 9.08 -5.27 6.66
CA MET A 119 7.74 -4.86 6.27
C MET A 119 6.72 -5.85 6.82
N ASP A 120 5.54 -5.34 7.14
CA ASP A 120 4.45 -6.12 7.72
C ASP A 120 4.77 -6.75 9.09
N ALA A 121 5.77 -6.22 9.79
CA ALA A 121 6.18 -6.68 11.11
C ALA A 121 5.83 -5.63 12.19
N PRO A 122 5.08 -5.98 13.24
CA PRO A 122 4.63 -5.05 14.27
C PRO A 122 5.74 -4.69 15.26
N LEU A 123 6.77 -3.99 14.80
CA LEU A 123 7.93 -3.59 15.61
C LEU A 123 7.66 -2.43 16.57
N ILE A 124 6.65 -1.64 16.27
CA ILE A 124 6.18 -0.50 17.09
C ILE A 124 4.70 -0.68 17.31
N LEU A 125 4.25 -0.60 18.56
CA LEU A 125 2.84 -0.71 18.92
C LEU A 125 2.35 0.60 19.53
N THR A 126 1.36 1.21 18.87
CA THR A 126 0.61 2.34 19.41
C THR A 126 -0.57 1.81 20.21
N THR A 127 -0.55 2.01 21.52
CA THR A 127 -1.59 1.51 22.44
C THR A 127 -2.74 2.47 22.63
N THR A 128 -2.53 3.76 22.35
CA THR A 128 -3.54 4.80 22.52
C THR A 128 -3.52 5.73 21.30
N ILE A 129 -4.69 5.97 20.70
CA ILE A 129 -4.84 6.91 19.59
C ILE A 129 -5.03 8.33 20.17
N ILE A 130 -4.16 9.24 19.77
CA ILE A 130 -4.23 10.65 20.11
C ILE A 130 -4.78 11.41 18.90
N PRO A 131 -5.99 12.00 18.96
CA PRO A 131 -6.65 12.60 17.79
C PRO A 131 -5.83 13.70 17.09
N THR A 132 -5.01 14.44 17.82
CA THR A 132 -4.18 15.53 17.27
C THR A 132 -2.93 15.03 16.54
N GLU A 133 -2.55 13.77 16.71
CA GLU A 133 -1.35 13.17 16.11
C GLU A 133 -1.66 12.23 14.93
N ILE A 134 -2.93 12.04 14.61
CA ILE A 134 -3.37 11.22 13.48
C ILE A 134 -3.06 11.88 12.14
N ASP A 135 -3.12 11.10 11.07
CA ASP A 135 -2.94 11.62 9.72
C ASP A 135 -4.03 12.65 9.36
N LYS A 136 -3.62 13.69 8.64
CA LYS A 136 -4.53 14.79 8.26
C LYS A 136 -5.70 14.35 7.39
N GLU A 137 -5.60 13.24 6.70
CA GLU A 137 -6.70 12.69 5.88
C GLU A 137 -7.92 12.35 6.72
N ALA A 138 -7.72 11.90 7.98
CA ALA A 138 -8.82 11.66 8.90
C ALA A 138 -9.60 12.91 9.27
N LEU A 139 -8.95 14.07 9.25
CA LEU A 139 -9.58 15.34 9.57
C LEU A 139 -10.66 15.73 8.55
N ASN A 140 -10.60 15.19 7.34
CA ASN A 140 -11.56 15.43 6.28
C ASN A 140 -12.80 14.52 6.33
N VAL A 141 -12.84 13.55 7.23
CA VAL A 141 -14.01 12.66 7.39
C VAL A 141 -15.18 13.48 7.96
N ASP A 142 -16.33 13.44 7.31
CA ASP A 142 -17.54 14.06 7.83
C ASP A 142 -18.11 13.25 9.00
N THR A 143 -18.82 13.96 9.91
CA THR A 143 -19.35 13.38 11.14
C THR A 143 -20.87 13.51 11.23
N MET A 144 -21.51 13.93 10.16
CA MET A 144 -22.94 14.29 10.14
C MET A 144 -23.84 13.08 9.86
N TRP A 145 -25.05 13.13 10.40
CA TRP A 145 -26.14 12.22 10.03
C TRP A 145 -26.85 12.63 8.75
N LYS A 146 -26.87 13.93 8.45
CA LYS A 146 -27.52 14.51 7.26
C LYS A 146 -26.76 15.75 6.84
N TYR A 147 -26.58 15.94 5.55
CA TYR A 147 -26.06 17.19 5.03
C TYR A 147 -27.16 18.27 5.00
N PRO A 148 -26.81 19.52 5.26
CA PRO A 148 -27.75 20.63 5.13
C PRO A 148 -28.11 20.86 3.65
N VAL A 149 -29.29 21.42 3.39
CA VAL A 149 -29.76 21.73 2.02
C VAL A 149 -28.79 22.65 1.29
N SER A 150 -28.22 23.62 2.02
CA SER A 150 -27.18 24.52 1.51
C SER A 150 -25.97 23.82 0.91
N PHE A 151 -25.63 22.64 1.40
CA PHE A 151 -24.58 21.83 0.78
C PHE A 151 -24.95 21.40 -0.64
N TYR A 152 -26.16 20.85 -0.83
CA TYR A 152 -26.60 20.40 -2.16
C TYR A 152 -26.77 21.58 -3.13
N GLU A 153 -27.31 22.69 -2.69
CA GLU A 153 -27.44 23.93 -3.49
C GLU A 153 -26.05 24.47 -3.85
N GLY A 154 -25.12 24.50 -2.91
CA GLY A 154 -23.77 24.96 -3.12
C GLY A 154 -22.98 24.11 -4.12
N THR A 155 -23.24 22.81 -4.20
CA THR A 155 -22.54 21.92 -5.15
C THR A 155 -22.84 22.28 -6.61
N MET A 156 -23.97 22.97 -6.89
CA MET A 156 -24.33 23.40 -8.24
C MET A 156 -23.33 24.42 -8.82
N THR A 157 -22.67 25.18 -7.97
CA THR A 157 -21.65 26.16 -8.38
C THR A 157 -20.23 25.58 -8.44
N ARG A 158 -20.07 24.30 -8.09
CA ARG A 158 -18.79 23.58 -8.09
C ARG A 158 -17.65 24.30 -7.36
N PRO A 159 -17.84 24.73 -6.10
CA PRO A 159 -16.80 25.39 -5.34
C PRO A 159 -15.65 24.44 -5.02
N ILE A 160 -14.51 24.98 -4.58
CA ILE A 160 -13.41 24.18 -4.08
C ILE A 160 -13.87 23.42 -2.84
N ALA A 161 -13.72 22.08 -2.82
CA ALA A 161 -14.30 21.21 -1.79
C ALA A 161 -13.95 21.65 -0.36
N LYS A 162 -12.70 22.03 -0.11
CA LYS A 162 -12.24 22.48 1.22
C LYS A 162 -12.94 23.76 1.70
N GLU A 163 -13.22 24.69 0.79
CA GLU A 163 -13.92 25.94 1.09
C GLU A 163 -15.42 25.67 1.26
N ALA A 164 -15.97 24.83 0.40
CA ALA A 164 -17.37 24.43 0.45
C ALA A 164 -17.73 23.74 1.75
N THR A 165 -16.91 22.84 2.25
CA THR A 165 -17.14 22.12 3.51
C THR A 165 -17.35 23.10 4.66
N LYS A 166 -16.47 24.09 4.82
CA LYS A 166 -16.59 25.10 5.88
C LYS A 166 -17.78 26.07 5.66
N SER A 167 -17.99 26.54 4.43
CA SER A 167 -19.02 27.56 4.13
C SER A 167 -20.44 26.99 4.05
N LEU A 168 -20.60 25.72 3.73
CA LEU A 168 -21.91 25.08 3.55
C LEU A 168 -22.39 24.31 4.80
N GLY A 169 -21.66 24.40 5.91
CA GLY A 169 -22.08 23.84 7.20
C GLY A 169 -21.92 22.33 7.31
N VAL A 170 -20.96 21.74 6.59
CA VAL A 170 -20.60 20.33 6.79
C VAL A 170 -19.64 20.22 7.96
N GLU A 171 -20.04 19.48 8.98
CA GLU A 171 -19.17 19.16 10.11
C GLU A 171 -18.21 18.04 9.74
N THR A 172 -16.93 18.26 9.99
CA THR A 172 -15.86 17.26 9.83
C THR A 172 -15.15 17.02 11.16
N VAL A 173 -14.31 15.97 11.20
CA VAL A 173 -13.45 15.72 12.36
C VAL A 173 -12.61 16.95 12.71
N GLU A 174 -12.06 17.66 11.70
CA GLU A 174 -11.29 18.90 11.92
C GLU A 174 -12.13 19.94 12.67
N THR A 175 -13.36 20.20 12.20
CA THR A 175 -14.23 21.20 12.83
C THR A 175 -14.66 20.81 14.25
N ARG A 176 -14.88 19.52 14.52
CA ARG A 176 -15.17 19.03 15.88
C ARG A 176 -13.99 19.25 16.82
N LEU A 177 -12.79 18.97 16.39
CA LEU A 177 -11.58 19.20 17.20
C LEU A 177 -11.36 20.68 17.47
N GLU A 178 -11.53 21.55 16.45
CA GLU A 178 -11.44 23.01 16.61
C GLU A 178 -12.46 23.56 17.61
N GLN A 179 -13.64 22.96 17.67
CA GLN A 179 -14.70 23.36 18.60
C GLN A 179 -14.56 22.77 20.01
N GLY A 180 -13.54 21.92 20.23
CA GLY A 180 -13.34 21.25 21.51
C GLY A 180 -14.41 20.20 21.84
N LEU A 181 -15.17 19.74 20.85
CA LEU A 181 -16.16 18.69 21.03
C LEU A 181 -15.49 17.34 21.29
N ASN A 182 -16.23 16.39 21.86
CA ASN A 182 -15.73 15.05 22.04
C ASN A 182 -15.31 14.46 20.69
N ALA A 183 -14.01 14.20 20.55
CA ALA A 183 -13.41 13.78 19.31
C ALA A 183 -13.76 12.33 18.91
N PHE A 184 -14.25 11.53 19.85
CA PHE A 184 -14.44 10.08 19.66
C PHE A 184 -15.89 9.64 19.52
N GLU A 185 -16.83 10.50 19.84
CA GLU A 185 -18.26 10.16 19.92
C GLU A 185 -19.11 11.06 19.04
N GLY A 186 -20.34 10.61 18.75
CA GLY A 186 -21.30 11.39 17.99
C GLY A 186 -21.04 11.41 16.48
N PHE A 187 -20.31 10.46 15.96
CA PHE A 187 -20.13 10.30 14.52
C PHE A 187 -21.42 9.81 13.88
N GLY A 188 -21.90 10.55 12.91
CA GLY A 188 -23.03 10.20 12.08
C GLY A 188 -22.65 9.37 10.86
N TYR A 189 -23.68 8.93 10.17
CA TYR A 189 -23.55 8.20 8.92
C TYR A 189 -24.66 8.66 7.97
N THR A 190 -24.27 9.20 6.82
CA THR A 190 -25.22 9.84 5.90
C THR A 190 -26.01 8.87 5.02
N HIS A 191 -25.64 7.59 5.03
CA HIS A 191 -26.35 6.56 4.28
C HIS A 191 -27.30 5.78 5.20
N THR A 192 -28.49 5.46 4.70
CA THR A 192 -29.40 4.57 5.39
C THR A 192 -28.91 3.14 5.21
N THR A 193 -28.27 2.59 6.23
CA THR A 193 -27.77 1.21 6.24
C THR A 193 -28.55 0.43 7.29
N THR A 194 -29.29 -0.57 6.88
CA THR A 194 -30.05 -1.43 7.79
C THR A 194 -29.29 -2.69 8.19
N ASP A 195 -28.37 -3.13 7.35
CA ASP A 195 -27.56 -4.32 7.57
C ASP A 195 -26.16 -4.14 6.94
N ALA A 196 -25.13 -4.13 7.77
CA ALA A 196 -23.74 -4.03 7.33
C ALA A 196 -23.30 -5.23 6.48
N CYS A 197 -23.93 -6.39 6.63
CA CYS A 197 -23.63 -7.60 5.86
C CYS A 197 -24.16 -7.55 4.42
N GLN A 198 -24.99 -6.59 4.06
CA GLN A 198 -25.51 -6.41 2.69
C GLN A 198 -24.54 -5.65 1.78
N SER A 199 -23.38 -5.29 2.24
CA SER A 199 -22.35 -4.66 1.39
C SER A 199 -21.87 -5.63 0.29
N PRO A 200 -21.31 -5.12 -0.83
CA PRO A 200 -20.78 -5.96 -1.90
C PRO A 200 -19.78 -6.98 -1.38
N LYS A 201 -20.02 -8.27 -1.69
CA LYS A 201 -19.15 -9.38 -1.27
C LYS A 201 -17.88 -9.52 -2.09
N ASN A 202 -17.90 -9.00 -3.31
CA ASN A 202 -16.77 -9.06 -4.22
C ASN A 202 -16.22 -7.66 -4.49
N ASN A 203 -14.92 -7.51 -4.32
CA ASN A 203 -14.23 -6.33 -4.78
C ASN A 203 -13.67 -6.61 -6.19
N PRO A 204 -14.17 -5.96 -7.26
CA PRO A 204 -13.66 -6.15 -8.62
C PRO A 204 -12.15 -5.92 -8.72
N TYR A 205 -11.59 -5.07 -7.85
CA TYR A 205 -10.16 -4.82 -7.82
C TYR A 205 -9.31 -6.07 -7.53
N ASN A 206 -9.86 -7.03 -6.77
CA ASN A 206 -9.21 -8.30 -6.46
C ASN A 206 -9.41 -9.37 -7.54
N THR A 207 -10.45 -9.23 -8.38
CA THR A 207 -10.81 -10.23 -9.40
C THR A 207 -10.24 -9.88 -10.78
N LEU A 208 -9.96 -8.62 -11.05
CA LEU A 208 -9.34 -8.17 -12.28
C LEU A 208 -7.82 -8.40 -12.21
N GLU A 209 -7.27 -9.08 -13.21
CA GLU A 209 -5.87 -9.53 -13.19
C GLU A 209 -4.87 -8.42 -13.50
N SER A 210 -5.21 -7.53 -14.44
CA SER A 210 -4.29 -6.52 -14.93
C SER A 210 -4.68 -5.08 -14.58
N MET A 211 -3.69 -4.19 -14.49
CA MET A 211 -3.95 -2.75 -14.32
C MET A 211 -4.71 -2.16 -15.51
N LYS A 212 -4.53 -2.71 -16.70
CA LYS A 212 -5.27 -2.31 -17.89
C LYS A 212 -6.76 -2.57 -17.69
N GLU A 213 -7.14 -3.78 -17.32
CA GLU A 213 -8.55 -4.16 -17.06
C GLU A 213 -9.16 -3.30 -15.95
N LYS A 214 -8.45 -3.11 -14.84
CA LYS A 214 -8.90 -2.24 -13.73
C LYS A 214 -9.17 -0.82 -14.20
N THR A 215 -8.30 -0.27 -15.02
CA THR A 215 -8.45 1.08 -15.56
C THR A 215 -9.64 1.17 -16.52
N LEU A 216 -9.78 0.20 -17.43
CA LEU A 216 -10.89 0.18 -18.38
C LEU A 216 -12.25 0.04 -17.71
N MET A 217 -12.36 -0.81 -16.69
CA MET A 217 -13.58 -0.94 -15.89
C MET A 217 -13.98 0.38 -15.19
N GLN A 218 -12.99 1.15 -14.73
CA GLN A 218 -13.27 2.48 -14.16
C GLN A 218 -13.76 3.48 -15.21
N PHE A 219 -13.25 3.43 -16.43
CA PHE A 219 -13.76 4.25 -17.53
C PHE A 219 -15.16 3.82 -17.97
N GLU A 220 -15.43 2.53 -18.03
CA GLU A 220 -16.76 2.00 -18.31
C GLU A 220 -17.77 2.48 -17.26
N LEU A 221 -17.43 2.37 -15.98
CA LEU A 221 -18.24 2.96 -14.91
C LEU A 221 -18.44 4.46 -15.10
N GLY A 222 -17.41 5.19 -15.53
CA GLY A 222 -17.49 6.62 -15.84
C GLY A 222 -18.48 6.94 -16.95
N THR A 223 -18.70 6.05 -17.94
CA THR A 223 -19.70 6.27 -19.00
C THR A 223 -21.14 6.19 -18.49
N VAL A 224 -21.36 5.41 -17.42
CA VAL A 224 -22.69 5.24 -16.82
C VAL A 224 -23.02 6.36 -15.84
N ILE A 225 -22.02 6.94 -15.20
CA ILE A 225 -22.20 8.00 -14.21
C ILE A 225 -22.27 9.36 -14.90
N ARG A 226 -23.45 10.02 -14.86
CA ARG A 226 -23.69 11.32 -15.52
C ARG A 226 -22.75 12.45 -15.06
N ALA A 227 -22.26 12.39 -13.84
CA ALA A 227 -21.36 13.41 -13.28
C ALA A 227 -19.91 13.27 -13.74
N VAL A 228 -19.55 12.19 -14.44
CA VAL A 228 -18.20 11.94 -14.91
C VAL A 228 -18.06 12.30 -16.38
N ASP A 229 -17.08 13.13 -16.69
CA ASP A 229 -16.60 13.39 -18.05
C ASP A 229 -15.34 12.54 -18.28
N ASN A 230 -15.47 11.54 -19.14
CA ASN A 230 -14.38 10.59 -19.40
C ASN A 230 -13.15 11.24 -20.05
N LYS A 231 -13.32 12.30 -20.83
CA LYS A 231 -12.20 13.05 -21.39
C LYS A 231 -11.39 13.77 -20.31
N ILE A 232 -12.10 14.41 -19.38
CA ILE A 232 -11.45 15.06 -18.21
C ILE A 232 -10.81 14.00 -17.29
N GLN A 233 -11.49 12.88 -17.08
CA GLN A 233 -10.95 11.75 -16.30
C GLN A 233 -9.67 11.23 -16.93
N ALA A 234 -9.65 10.98 -18.24
CA ALA A 234 -8.50 10.53 -18.99
C ALA A 234 -7.31 11.48 -18.85
N GLY A 235 -7.52 12.76 -19.13
CA GLY A 235 -6.47 13.77 -19.01
C GLY A 235 -5.88 13.83 -17.58
N LYS A 236 -6.73 13.77 -16.56
CA LYS A 236 -6.26 13.77 -15.15
C LYS A 236 -5.49 12.51 -14.80
N LEU A 237 -5.97 11.33 -15.19
CA LEU A 237 -5.29 10.06 -14.93
C LEU A 237 -3.92 10.04 -15.60
N ILE A 238 -3.87 10.37 -16.88
CA ILE A 238 -2.63 10.38 -17.66
C ILE A 238 -1.64 11.37 -17.07
N ASN A 239 -2.02 12.62 -16.90
CA ASN A 239 -1.10 13.68 -16.50
C ASN A 239 -0.65 13.56 -15.04
N ARG A 240 -1.59 13.23 -14.11
CA ARG A 240 -1.29 13.26 -12.68
C ARG A 240 -0.75 11.95 -12.12
N HIS A 241 -0.97 10.84 -12.82
CA HIS A 241 -0.53 9.52 -12.36
C HIS A 241 0.41 8.85 -13.37
N LEU A 242 -0.09 8.45 -14.53
CA LEU A 242 0.64 7.56 -15.44
C LEU A 242 1.95 8.18 -15.98
N ILE A 243 1.90 9.41 -16.49
CA ILE A 243 3.10 10.11 -16.99
C ILE A 243 4.10 10.37 -15.85
N ARG A 244 3.60 10.72 -14.66
CA ARG A 244 4.49 10.96 -13.51
C ARG A 244 5.24 9.69 -13.10
N ASP A 245 4.58 8.56 -13.11
CA ASP A 245 5.19 7.27 -12.82
C ASP A 245 6.20 6.88 -13.90
N MET A 246 5.86 7.03 -15.19
CA MET A 246 6.78 6.81 -16.30
C MET A 246 8.05 7.66 -16.17
N ARG A 247 7.90 8.97 -15.95
CA ARG A 247 9.04 9.88 -15.75
C ARG A 247 9.86 9.53 -14.51
N GLY A 248 9.19 9.20 -13.41
CA GLY A 248 9.82 8.76 -12.17
C GLY A 248 10.66 7.49 -12.39
N ASN A 249 10.10 6.51 -13.07
CA ASN A 249 10.79 5.26 -13.40
C ASN A 249 11.94 5.47 -14.40
N LEU A 250 11.77 6.31 -15.41
CA LEU A 250 12.84 6.65 -16.36
C LEU A 250 14.01 7.33 -15.63
N ARG A 251 13.73 8.31 -14.76
CA ARG A 251 14.76 8.94 -13.93
C ARG A 251 15.44 7.95 -13.00
N ALA A 252 14.66 7.10 -12.35
CA ALA A 252 15.18 6.07 -11.45
C ALA A 252 16.04 5.05 -12.21
N TYR A 253 15.67 4.67 -13.43
CA TYR A 253 16.45 3.81 -14.31
C TYR A 253 17.85 4.37 -14.57
N GLY A 254 17.96 5.66 -14.93
CA GLY A 254 19.24 6.32 -15.18
C GLY A 254 20.10 6.54 -13.94
N GLN A 255 19.52 6.58 -12.74
CA GLN A 255 20.22 6.91 -11.49
C GLN A 255 20.40 5.73 -10.53
N GLN A 256 19.79 4.58 -10.82
CA GLN A 256 19.81 3.44 -9.92
C GLN A 256 21.20 2.80 -9.78
N LYS A 257 21.36 2.12 -8.66
CA LYS A 257 22.54 1.31 -8.37
C LYS A 257 22.25 -0.15 -8.72
N THR A 258 23.26 -0.86 -9.17
CA THR A 258 23.16 -2.33 -9.29
C THR A 258 23.20 -2.97 -7.92
N ARG A 259 22.42 -4.03 -7.72
CA ARG A 259 22.20 -4.64 -6.42
C ARG A 259 22.42 -6.14 -6.46
N CYS A 260 23.09 -6.67 -5.43
CA CYS A 260 23.21 -8.10 -5.23
C CYS A 260 21.97 -8.64 -4.50
N THR A 261 21.33 -9.66 -5.06
CA THR A 261 20.13 -10.29 -4.44
C THR A 261 20.49 -11.21 -3.26
N LYS A 262 21.74 -11.66 -3.16
CA LYS A 262 22.18 -12.56 -2.09
C LYS A 262 22.64 -11.83 -0.83
N CYS A 263 23.55 -10.85 -0.96
CA CYS A 263 24.11 -10.16 0.19
C CYS A 263 23.60 -8.73 0.38
N GLY A 264 22.73 -8.23 -0.52
CA GLY A 264 22.14 -6.89 -0.46
C GLY A 264 23.11 -5.74 -0.83
N ALA A 265 24.35 -6.03 -1.16
CA ALA A 265 25.35 -5.04 -1.54
C ALA A 265 24.88 -4.22 -2.75
N SER A 266 25.18 -2.91 -2.75
CA SER A 266 24.73 -1.98 -3.77
C SER A 266 25.95 -1.25 -4.37
N TYR A 267 26.03 -1.24 -5.69
CA TYR A 267 27.14 -0.67 -6.44
C TYR A 267 26.63 0.45 -7.35
N ARG A 268 27.30 1.60 -7.31
CA ARG A 268 27.02 2.71 -8.24
C ARG A 268 27.34 2.33 -9.69
N ARG A 269 28.41 1.54 -9.86
CA ARG A 269 28.85 0.99 -11.14
C ARG A 269 28.99 -0.51 -11.01
N VAL A 270 28.65 -1.25 -12.03
CA VAL A 270 28.87 -2.70 -12.06
C VAL A 270 30.36 -2.99 -11.88
N PRO A 271 30.76 -3.83 -10.92
CA PRO A 271 32.14 -4.29 -10.80
C PRO A 271 32.64 -4.90 -12.13
N ILE A 272 33.91 -4.71 -12.45
CA ILE A 272 34.53 -5.25 -13.69
C ILE A 272 34.31 -6.77 -13.81
N ALA A 273 34.27 -7.48 -12.69
CA ALA A 273 33.99 -8.92 -12.66
C ALA A 273 32.55 -9.29 -13.09
N GLY A 274 31.66 -8.30 -13.32
CA GLY A 274 30.23 -8.53 -13.66
C GLY A 274 29.38 -9.16 -12.55
N LYS A 275 29.96 -9.39 -11.39
CA LYS A 275 29.36 -10.07 -10.24
C LYS A 275 29.64 -9.31 -8.93
N CYS A 276 28.95 -9.73 -7.87
CA CYS A 276 29.14 -9.15 -6.54
C CYS A 276 30.54 -9.45 -5.99
N ILE A 277 31.28 -8.40 -5.63
CA ILE A 277 32.65 -8.48 -5.11
C ILE A 277 32.70 -8.28 -3.57
N THR A 278 31.55 -8.25 -2.92
CA THR A 278 31.49 -8.05 -1.46
C THR A 278 32.03 -9.28 -0.74
N VAL A 279 32.95 -9.08 0.19
CA VAL A 279 33.46 -10.12 1.08
C VAL A 279 32.34 -10.47 2.08
N ILE A 280 31.90 -11.73 2.09
CA ILE A 280 30.87 -12.24 3.00
C ILE A 280 31.53 -12.73 4.30
N LYS A 281 32.69 -13.40 4.18
CA LYS A 281 33.44 -13.90 5.31
C LYS A 281 34.91 -13.67 5.07
N LYS A 282 35.59 -13.05 6.01
CA LYS A 282 37.06 -12.85 6.00
C LYS A 282 37.73 -14.11 6.52
N ASP A 283 38.93 -14.36 6.04
CA ASP A 283 39.79 -15.45 6.49
C ASP A 283 39.05 -16.80 6.52
N ALA A 284 38.29 -17.10 5.49
CA ALA A 284 37.59 -18.37 5.36
C ALA A 284 38.54 -19.42 4.77
N GLU A 285 38.65 -20.57 5.47
CA GLU A 285 39.36 -21.71 4.94
C GLU A 285 38.62 -22.30 3.73
N ASN A 286 39.29 -22.40 2.60
CA ASN A 286 38.73 -23.00 1.40
C ASN A 286 38.68 -24.54 1.61
N PRO A 287 37.48 -25.14 1.60
CA PRO A 287 37.32 -26.58 1.89
C PRO A 287 38.00 -27.51 0.88
N LEU A 288 38.42 -26.98 -0.27
CA LEU A 288 39.06 -27.75 -1.33
C LEU A 288 40.58 -27.60 -1.35
N THR A 289 41.12 -26.46 -0.97
CA THR A 289 42.58 -26.18 -1.05
C THR A 289 43.22 -26.01 0.31
N GLY A 290 42.45 -25.80 1.39
CA GLY A 290 42.96 -25.54 2.74
C GLY A 290 43.56 -24.14 2.89
N GLU A 291 43.54 -23.30 1.84
CA GLU A 291 44.07 -21.94 1.90
C GLU A 291 43.06 -20.99 2.52
N ILE A 292 43.60 -20.02 3.29
CA ILE A 292 42.79 -18.98 3.92
C ILE A 292 42.60 -17.84 2.92
N GLU A 293 41.39 -17.66 2.44
CA GLU A 293 41.01 -16.61 1.50
C GLU A 293 39.72 -15.92 1.94
N ASP A 294 39.56 -14.69 1.51
CA ASP A 294 38.31 -13.94 1.70
C ASP A 294 37.21 -14.55 0.82
N GLN A 295 36.13 -15.02 1.43
CA GLN A 295 34.99 -15.54 0.70
C GLN A 295 34.16 -14.40 0.10
N ILE A 296 34.27 -14.26 -1.23
CA ILE A 296 33.53 -13.26 -2.01
C ILE A 296 32.14 -13.79 -2.35
N CYS A 297 31.13 -12.93 -2.32
CA CYS A 297 29.72 -13.26 -2.63
C CYS A 297 29.52 -13.88 -4.01
N ASN A 298 30.20 -13.35 -5.02
CA ASN A 298 30.22 -13.82 -6.43
C ASN A 298 28.83 -14.07 -7.04
N HIS A 299 27.78 -13.39 -6.52
CA HIS A 299 26.40 -13.56 -6.97
C HIS A 299 26.04 -12.54 -8.06
N LYS A 300 25.01 -12.87 -8.85
CA LYS A 300 24.51 -12.03 -9.94
C LYS A 300 24.01 -10.68 -9.38
N LEU A 301 24.30 -9.62 -10.13
CA LEU A 301 23.79 -8.27 -9.88
C LEU A 301 22.56 -8.00 -10.74
N ILE A 302 21.61 -7.27 -10.19
CA ILE A 302 20.38 -6.87 -10.91
C ILE A 302 20.15 -5.36 -10.80
N LEU A 303 19.40 -4.85 -11.76
CA LEU A 303 18.78 -3.52 -11.67
C LEU A 303 17.41 -3.66 -11.02
N THR A 304 17.04 -2.70 -10.18
CA THR A 304 15.73 -2.68 -9.51
C THR A 304 14.64 -2.19 -10.46
N VAL A 305 14.96 -1.18 -11.27
CA VAL A 305 14.09 -0.65 -12.32
C VAL A 305 14.63 -1.11 -13.67
N HIS A 306 13.80 -1.75 -14.46
CA HIS A 306 14.14 -2.28 -15.79
C HIS A 306 13.25 -1.64 -16.87
N GLN A 307 13.55 -1.88 -18.13
CA GLN A 307 12.82 -1.32 -19.28
C GLN A 307 11.31 -1.53 -19.18
N GLY A 308 10.86 -2.74 -18.82
CA GLY A 308 9.43 -3.04 -18.64
C GLY A 308 8.76 -2.20 -17.54
N SER A 309 9.50 -1.79 -16.50
CA SER A 309 8.98 -0.89 -15.46
C SER A 309 8.76 0.53 -16.00
N VAL A 310 9.61 0.98 -16.93
CA VAL A 310 9.51 2.31 -17.54
C VAL A 310 8.39 2.33 -18.60
N LYS A 311 8.30 1.31 -19.44
CA LYS A 311 7.29 1.17 -20.51
C LYS A 311 5.92 0.68 -20.03
N LYS A 312 5.76 0.44 -18.74
CA LYS A 312 4.59 -0.20 -18.15
C LYS A 312 3.23 0.38 -18.58
N TYR A 313 3.17 1.69 -18.77
CA TYR A 313 1.92 2.39 -19.06
C TYR A 313 1.82 2.91 -20.51
N ASP A 314 2.85 2.74 -21.33
CA ASP A 314 2.92 3.35 -22.67
C ASP A 314 1.71 2.96 -23.52
N GLY A 315 1.50 1.69 -23.77
CA GLY A 315 0.34 1.23 -24.56
C GLY A 315 -1.02 1.44 -23.86
N LEU A 316 -1.07 1.58 -22.54
CA LEU A 316 -2.30 1.91 -21.83
C LEU A 316 -2.67 3.37 -22.04
N ILE A 317 -1.71 4.29 -21.98
CA ILE A 317 -1.96 5.72 -22.21
C ILE A 317 -2.43 5.95 -23.63
N GLU A 318 -1.77 5.35 -24.60
CA GLU A 318 -2.13 5.43 -26.02
C GLU A 318 -3.58 4.97 -26.24
N TYR A 319 -3.94 3.82 -25.71
CA TYR A 319 -5.31 3.31 -25.76
C TYR A 319 -6.33 4.28 -25.12
N ILE A 320 -6.02 4.84 -23.95
CA ILE A 320 -6.93 5.79 -23.26
C ILE A 320 -7.12 7.05 -24.10
N ILE A 321 -6.05 7.58 -24.69
CA ILE A 321 -6.12 8.77 -25.55
C ILE A 321 -6.98 8.50 -26.79
N GLU A 322 -6.79 7.36 -27.43
CA GLU A 322 -7.56 6.96 -28.61
C GLU A 322 -9.06 6.79 -28.32
N GLN A 323 -9.40 6.17 -27.20
CA GLN A 323 -10.79 5.84 -26.87
C GLN A 323 -11.57 7.01 -26.24
N TYR A 324 -10.95 7.78 -25.38
CA TYR A 324 -11.62 8.79 -24.57
C TYR A 324 -11.15 10.22 -24.86
N GLY A 325 -10.03 10.37 -25.54
CA GLY A 325 -9.40 11.66 -25.76
C GLY A 325 -8.78 12.27 -24.49
N CYS A 326 -8.03 13.33 -24.67
CA CYS A 326 -7.54 14.18 -23.58
C CYS A 326 -7.38 15.62 -24.08
N ASP A 327 -6.86 16.51 -23.23
CA ASP A 327 -6.48 17.85 -23.66
C ASP A 327 -5.13 17.82 -24.40
N ASP A 328 -4.92 18.82 -25.28
CA ASP A 328 -3.73 18.90 -26.14
C ASP A 328 -2.42 18.96 -25.35
N TYR A 329 -2.46 19.57 -24.16
CA TYR A 329 -1.29 19.63 -23.30
C TYR A 329 -0.89 18.22 -22.80
N THR A 330 -1.86 17.44 -22.37
CA THR A 330 -1.63 16.07 -21.89
C THR A 330 -1.16 15.15 -23.02
N ASP A 331 -1.73 15.25 -24.23
CA ASP A 331 -1.27 14.47 -25.40
C ASP A 331 0.17 14.84 -25.78
N ASN A 332 0.48 16.13 -25.89
CA ASN A 332 1.84 16.60 -26.20
C ASN A 332 2.86 16.15 -25.12
N LEU A 333 2.48 16.23 -23.84
CA LEU A 333 3.34 15.78 -22.75
C LEU A 333 3.60 14.28 -22.83
N TYR A 334 2.58 13.47 -23.14
CA TYR A 334 2.74 12.03 -23.34
C TYR A 334 3.70 11.74 -24.49
N ARG A 335 3.49 12.34 -25.67
CA ARG A 335 4.36 12.16 -26.85
C ARG A 335 5.81 12.50 -26.54
N LEU A 336 6.04 13.57 -25.80
CA LEU A 336 7.39 13.96 -25.36
C LEU A 336 8.02 12.90 -24.43
N VAL A 337 7.27 12.42 -23.44
CA VAL A 337 7.81 11.40 -22.51
C VAL A 337 8.00 10.06 -23.21
N SER A 338 7.09 9.66 -24.09
CA SER A 338 7.21 8.43 -24.89
C SER A 338 8.44 8.49 -25.81
N SER A 339 8.72 9.65 -26.43
CA SER A 339 9.95 9.80 -27.23
C SER A 339 11.22 9.64 -26.36
N TRP A 340 11.26 10.22 -25.15
CA TRP A 340 12.40 10.02 -24.25
C TRP A 340 12.60 8.56 -23.85
N VAL A 341 11.50 7.84 -23.64
CA VAL A 341 11.55 6.39 -23.34
C VAL A 341 12.06 5.63 -24.56
N ALA A 342 11.56 5.93 -25.76
CA ALA A 342 12.02 5.32 -26.99
C ALA A 342 13.53 5.57 -27.23
N ASP A 343 13.98 6.82 -27.11
CA ASP A 343 15.39 7.20 -27.28
C ASP A 343 16.31 6.50 -26.25
N THR A 344 15.82 6.31 -25.01
CA THR A 344 16.62 5.66 -23.97
C THR A 344 16.86 4.17 -24.28
N PHE A 345 15.91 3.50 -24.95
CA PHE A 345 15.95 2.05 -25.20
C PHE A 345 16.13 1.68 -26.67
N SER A 346 16.21 2.64 -27.59
CA SER A 346 16.47 2.39 -29.03
C SER A 346 17.89 1.90 -29.31
N SER A 347 18.83 2.22 -28.44
CA SER A 347 20.23 1.86 -28.60
C SER A 347 20.56 0.37 -28.30
N ASP A 348 19.60 -0.38 -27.78
CA ASP A 348 19.85 -1.80 -27.45
C ASP A 348 19.86 -2.72 -28.67
N GLU A 349 19.35 -2.27 -29.82
CA GLU A 349 19.36 -3.06 -31.07
C GLU A 349 20.58 -2.79 -31.99
N GLU A 350 21.28 -1.66 -31.79
CA GLU A 350 22.40 -1.24 -32.64
C GLU A 350 23.76 -1.12 -31.95
N ASN A 351 23.88 -1.36 -30.67
CA ASN A 351 25.16 -1.39 -29.98
C ASN A 351 25.90 -2.70 -30.23
N THR A 352 26.37 -2.87 -31.45
CA THR A 352 27.60 -3.60 -31.67
C THR A 352 28.71 -2.86 -30.96
N GLN A 353 29.09 -3.35 -29.79
CA GLN A 353 30.26 -2.85 -29.08
C GLN A 353 31.43 -2.87 -30.07
N MET A 354 31.89 -1.68 -30.52
CA MET A 354 33.04 -1.54 -31.36
C MET A 354 34.23 -2.26 -30.71
N LYS A 355 34.81 -3.22 -31.36
CA LYS A 355 35.98 -3.92 -30.88
C LYS A 355 37.18 -3.00 -31.07
N PHE A 356 38.19 -3.11 -30.22
CA PHE A 356 39.44 -2.34 -30.39
C PHE A 356 40.06 -2.53 -31.78
N SER A 357 39.85 -3.69 -32.44
CA SER A 357 40.22 -3.95 -33.82
C SER A 357 39.56 -3.04 -34.85
N ASP A 358 38.45 -2.38 -34.53
CA ASP A 358 37.73 -1.50 -35.46
C ASP A 358 38.35 -0.10 -35.52
N PHE A 359 39.35 0.17 -34.68
CA PHE A 359 40.12 1.41 -34.61
C PHE A 359 41.55 1.26 -35.15
N GLU A 360 41.96 0.05 -35.58
CA GLU A 360 43.24 -0.18 -36.25
C GLU A 360 43.03 -0.09 -37.79
N ALA A 361 43.08 1.17 -38.30
CA ALA A 361 43.17 1.46 -39.74
C ALA A 361 44.36 2.40 -39.98
#